data_8cfb1b89b935478a3d7b15682084a8f3
#
_entry.id   8cfb1b89b935478a3d7b15682084a8f3
#
_cell.length_a   1.000
_cell.length_b   1.000
_cell.length_c   1.000
_cell.angle_alpha   90.00
_cell.angle_beta   90.00
_cell.angle_gamma   90.00
#
_symmetry.space_group_name_H-M   'P 1'
#
loop_
_entity.id
_entity.type
_entity.pdbx_description
1 polymer ?
#
loop_
_entity_poly.entity_id
_entity_poly.type
_entity_poly.pdbx_seq_one_letter_code
_entity_poly.pdbx_strand_id
1 'polypeptide(L)'
;RNLSDQAADVRFAVELASGFDGGQVLDLCWLTVNNGAERLPLAGVLEHHGVTQHTSVTTIRHLALTTELDQPCTLWTFPLDTVTNSEAGYERGYQGTVYVHVWPAHLEAGGEWQVSIIQRVSAYNE
;
A
#
# COMPACT_ATOMS: atom_id res chain seq x y z
N ARG A 1 10.42 19.45 6.87
CA ARG A 1 10.47 20.90 7.10
C ARG A 1 10.99 21.64 5.87
N ASN A 2 10.37 22.73 5.52
CA ASN A 2 10.86 23.60 4.46
C ASN A 2 11.95 24.52 5.01
N LEU A 3 13.20 24.24 4.65
CA LEU A 3 14.35 25.03 5.09
C LEU A 3 14.65 26.24 4.20
N SER A 4 13.90 26.41 3.11
CA SER A 4 14.08 27.56 2.22
C SER A 4 13.33 28.81 2.74
N ASP A 5 13.61 29.95 2.13
CA ASP A 5 12.93 31.21 2.40
C ASP A 5 11.67 31.42 1.56
N GLN A 6 11.27 30.42 0.78
CA GLN A 6 10.10 30.46 -0.09
C GLN A 6 9.15 29.29 0.21
N ALA A 7 7.85 29.51 -0.01
CA ALA A 7 6.87 28.44 0.04
C ALA A 7 7.13 27.40 -1.06
N ALA A 8 6.79 26.15 -0.78
CA ALA A 8 6.94 25.04 -1.72
C ALA A 8 5.72 24.14 -1.68
N ASP A 9 5.29 23.70 -2.85
CA ASP A 9 4.33 22.60 -3.01
C ASP A 9 5.09 21.32 -3.29
N VAL A 10 4.91 20.32 -2.42
CA VAL A 10 5.60 19.04 -2.53
C VAL A 10 4.60 17.90 -2.46
N ARG A 11 5.00 16.77 -2.99
CA ARG A 11 4.35 15.49 -2.72
C ARG A 11 5.29 14.65 -1.87
N PHE A 12 4.81 14.23 -0.73
CA PHE A 12 5.50 13.29 0.12
C PHE A 12 4.94 11.90 -0.11
N ALA A 13 5.80 10.92 -0.28
CA ALA A 13 5.39 9.55 -0.52
C ALA A 13 6.13 8.59 0.39
N VAL A 14 5.41 7.57 0.87
CA VAL A 14 5.98 6.45 1.62
C VAL A 14 5.63 5.17 0.90
N GLU A 15 6.64 4.41 0.55
CA GLU A 15 6.51 3.10 -0.06
C GLU A 15 6.70 2.02 1.00
N LEU A 16 5.74 1.12 1.08
CA LEU A 16 5.79 -0.08 1.90
C LEU A 16 5.54 -1.28 1.00
N ALA A 17 6.06 -2.43 1.38
CA ALA A 17 5.85 -3.65 0.63
C ALA A 17 5.51 -4.81 1.56
N SER A 18 4.65 -5.71 1.09
CA SER A 18 4.36 -6.97 1.76
C SER A 18 4.38 -8.11 0.76
N GLY A 19 4.74 -9.30 1.22
CA GLY A 19 4.69 -10.51 0.41
C GLY A 19 3.84 -11.56 1.11
N PHE A 20 2.75 -11.99 0.48
CA PHE A 20 1.90 -13.05 0.97
C PHE A 20 1.85 -14.20 -0.03
N ASP A 21 2.04 -15.41 0.46
CA ASP A 21 1.83 -16.61 -0.34
C ASP A 21 0.40 -16.60 -0.90
N GLY A 22 0.28 -16.79 -2.21
CA GLY A 22 -1.03 -16.78 -2.86
C GLY A 22 -1.62 -15.39 -3.08
N GLY A 23 -0.82 -14.32 -2.97
CA GLY A 23 -1.28 -12.94 -3.13
C GLY A 23 -1.93 -12.61 -4.46
N GLN A 24 -1.67 -13.41 -5.51
CA GLN A 24 -2.32 -13.31 -6.80
C GLN A 24 -3.72 -13.93 -6.85
N VAL A 25 -4.15 -14.63 -5.80
CA VAL A 25 -5.45 -15.31 -5.73
C VAL A 25 -6.37 -14.56 -4.77
N LEU A 26 -7.42 -13.94 -5.32
CA LEU A 26 -8.32 -13.06 -4.55
C LEU A 26 -9.03 -13.79 -3.40
N ASP A 27 -9.36 -15.06 -3.58
CA ASP A 27 -10.01 -15.85 -2.52
C ASP A 27 -9.08 -16.22 -1.36
N LEU A 28 -7.78 -16.14 -1.57
CA LEU A 28 -6.77 -16.44 -0.57
C LEU A 28 -6.18 -15.20 0.11
N CYS A 29 -6.02 -14.14 -0.67
CA CYS A 29 -5.44 -12.89 -0.19
C CYS A 29 -6.14 -11.70 -0.84
N TRP A 30 -6.43 -10.68 -0.06
CA TRP A 30 -7.09 -9.48 -0.56
C TRP A 30 -6.72 -8.24 0.25
N LEU A 31 -7.05 -7.10 -0.32
CA LEU A 31 -6.94 -5.79 0.30
C LEU A 31 -8.34 -5.22 0.52
N THR A 32 -8.56 -4.59 1.67
CA THR A 32 -9.71 -3.71 1.90
C THR A 32 -9.21 -2.31 2.23
N VAL A 33 -10.01 -1.30 1.90
CA VAL A 33 -9.68 0.11 2.09
C VAL A 33 -10.76 0.78 2.92
N ASN A 34 -10.37 1.57 3.92
CA ASN A 34 -11.26 2.33 4.79
C ASN A 34 -12.36 1.47 5.44
N ASN A 35 -12.00 0.28 5.91
CA ASN A 35 -12.93 -0.71 6.48
C ASN A 35 -14.07 -1.10 5.53
N GLY A 36 -13.89 -0.94 4.23
CA GLY A 36 -14.85 -1.35 3.23
C GLY A 36 -15.01 -2.87 3.15
N ALA A 37 -16.14 -3.31 2.63
CA ALA A 37 -16.43 -4.74 2.45
C ALA A 37 -15.87 -5.31 1.14
N GLU A 38 -15.51 -4.45 0.20
CA GLU A 38 -14.98 -4.88 -1.09
C GLU A 38 -13.59 -5.46 -0.96
N ARG A 39 -13.41 -6.66 -1.47
CA ARG A 39 -12.11 -7.32 -1.55
C ARG A 39 -11.43 -6.95 -2.86
N LEU A 40 -10.25 -6.35 -2.74
CA LEU A 40 -9.46 -5.88 -3.88
C LEU A 40 -8.25 -6.81 -4.06
N PRO A 41 -7.82 -7.05 -5.31
CA PRO A 41 -6.69 -7.95 -5.56
C PRO A 41 -5.36 -7.32 -5.12
N LEU A 42 -4.54 -8.08 -4.39
CA LEU A 42 -3.19 -7.66 -4.02
C LEU A 42 -2.24 -7.60 -5.23
N ALA A 43 -2.51 -8.41 -6.25
CA ALA A 43 -1.74 -8.42 -7.48
C ALA A 43 -2.27 -7.44 -8.55
N GLY A 44 -3.27 -6.65 -8.21
CA GLY A 44 -3.84 -5.64 -9.11
C GLY A 44 -3.10 -4.30 -9.05
N VAL A 45 -3.28 -3.49 -10.09
CA VAL A 45 -2.82 -2.10 -10.12
C VAL A 45 -4.02 -1.23 -9.75
N LEU A 46 -3.97 -0.58 -8.60
CA LEU A 46 -5.10 0.14 -8.02
C LEU A 46 -4.68 1.55 -7.60
N GLU A 47 -5.64 2.46 -7.66
CA GLU A 47 -5.51 3.82 -7.13
C GLU A 47 -6.77 4.16 -6.32
N HIS A 48 -6.57 4.57 -5.08
CA HIS A 48 -7.65 4.98 -4.18
C HIS A 48 -7.32 6.32 -3.55
N HIS A 49 -8.32 7.21 -3.49
CA HIS A 49 -8.20 8.54 -2.88
C HIS A 49 -8.84 8.57 -1.49
N GLY A 50 -8.36 9.45 -0.62
CA GLY A 50 -8.93 9.64 0.71
C GLY A 50 -8.74 8.44 1.63
N VAL A 51 -7.63 7.73 1.50
CA VAL A 51 -7.35 6.52 2.27
C VAL A 51 -6.76 6.89 3.62
N THR A 52 -7.42 6.44 4.69
CA THR A 52 -6.93 6.58 6.08
C THR A 52 -6.55 5.24 6.69
N GLN A 53 -6.97 4.14 6.07
CA GLN A 53 -6.68 2.79 6.56
C GLN A 53 -6.80 1.80 5.41
N HIS A 54 -5.91 0.82 5.40
CA HIS A 54 -6.07 -0.36 4.54
C HIS A 54 -5.62 -1.61 5.26
N THR A 55 -6.20 -2.75 4.89
CA THR A 55 -5.88 -4.04 5.49
C THR A 55 -5.65 -5.07 4.40
N SER A 56 -4.49 -5.70 4.45
CA SER A 56 -4.17 -6.86 3.64
C SER A 56 -4.37 -8.13 4.45
N VAL A 57 -5.12 -9.07 3.90
CA VAL A 57 -5.47 -10.33 4.56
C VAL A 57 -4.88 -11.50 3.79
N THR A 58 -4.34 -12.45 4.50
CA THR A 58 -3.96 -13.76 3.97
C THR A 58 -4.65 -14.86 4.78
N THR A 59 -5.44 -15.70 4.10
CA THR A 59 -6.07 -16.85 4.74
C THR A 59 -5.09 -17.99 4.94
N ILE A 60 -4.09 -18.11 4.07
CA ILE A 60 -3.05 -19.17 4.17
C ILE A 60 -2.26 -19.04 5.46
N ARG A 61 -1.95 -17.81 5.89
CA ARG A 61 -1.19 -17.54 7.11
C ARG A 61 -2.09 -17.14 8.28
N HIS A 62 -3.39 -16.98 8.07
CA HIS A 62 -4.34 -16.50 9.08
C HIS A 62 -3.93 -15.16 9.69
N LEU A 63 -3.46 -14.24 8.85
CA LEU A 63 -2.95 -12.94 9.26
C LEU A 63 -3.64 -11.80 8.53
N ALA A 64 -3.76 -10.68 9.22
CA ALA A 64 -4.13 -9.40 8.65
C ALA A 64 -3.05 -8.36 8.99
N LEU A 65 -2.65 -7.59 7.99
CA LEU A 65 -1.76 -6.45 8.15
C LEU A 65 -2.57 -5.18 7.90
N THR A 66 -2.77 -4.41 8.96
CA THR A 66 -3.51 -3.15 8.91
C THR A 66 -2.55 -1.98 8.98
N THR A 67 -2.70 -1.05 8.04
CA THR A 67 -1.97 0.22 8.01
C THR A 67 -2.94 1.35 8.26
N GLU A 68 -2.68 2.16 9.26
CA GLU A 68 -3.47 3.33 9.63
C GLU A 68 -2.64 4.60 9.42
N LEU A 69 -3.29 5.63 8.87
CA LEU A 69 -2.70 6.91 8.54
C LEU A 69 -3.49 8.01 9.22
N ASP A 70 -2.83 8.91 9.92
CA ASP A 70 -3.51 10.04 10.58
C ASP A 70 -3.87 11.18 9.62
N GLN A 71 -3.39 11.11 8.37
CA GLN A 71 -3.77 12.01 7.29
C GLN A 71 -4.19 11.20 6.07
N PRO A 72 -5.33 11.53 5.42
CA PRO A 72 -5.76 10.80 4.24
C PRO A 72 -4.77 10.95 3.10
N CYS A 73 -4.51 9.85 2.40
CA CYS A 73 -3.60 9.80 1.28
C CYS A 73 -4.27 9.32 -0.01
N THR A 74 -3.59 9.48 -1.12
CA THR A 74 -3.82 8.66 -2.31
C THR A 74 -2.98 7.41 -2.18
N LEU A 75 -3.61 6.25 -2.26
CA LEU A 75 -2.94 4.96 -2.19
C LEU A 75 -2.84 4.36 -3.60
N TRP A 76 -1.61 4.06 -4.02
CA TRP A 76 -1.35 3.25 -5.19
C TRP A 76 -0.86 1.88 -4.75
N THR A 77 -1.42 0.83 -5.35
CA THR A 77 -0.93 -0.53 -5.13
C THR A 77 -0.62 -1.19 -6.46
N PHE A 78 0.45 -1.96 -6.49
CA PHE A 78 0.84 -2.74 -7.65
C PHE A 78 1.67 -3.96 -7.24
N PRO A 79 1.68 -5.03 -8.04
CA PRO A 79 2.45 -6.21 -7.70
C PRO A 79 3.95 -6.02 -7.97
N LEU A 80 4.76 -6.66 -7.13
CA LEU A 80 6.14 -6.98 -7.46
C LEU A 80 6.16 -8.36 -8.09
N ASP A 81 6.55 -8.41 -9.34
CA ASP A 81 6.65 -9.66 -10.10
C ASP A 81 8.10 -9.92 -10.48
N THR A 82 8.50 -11.19 -10.43
CA THR A 82 9.68 -11.63 -11.13
C THR A 82 9.29 -12.07 -12.53
N VAL A 83 10.20 -11.86 -13.46
CA VAL A 83 10.07 -12.36 -14.84
C VAL A 83 11.20 -13.32 -15.07
N THR A 84 10.86 -14.59 -15.34
CA THR A 84 11.82 -15.63 -15.66
C THR A 84 11.67 -16.04 -17.11
N ASN A 85 12.80 -16.39 -17.76
CA ASN A 85 12.82 -16.93 -19.10
C ASN A 85 12.68 -18.44 -18.99
N SER A 86 11.65 -19.02 -19.62
CA SER A 86 11.42 -20.45 -19.69
C SER A 86 11.37 -20.92 -21.13
N GLU A 87 11.33 -22.23 -21.35
CA GLU A 87 11.20 -22.82 -22.70
C GLU A 87 9.90 -22.39 -23.41
N ALA A 88 8.84 -22.08 -22.64
CA ALA A 88 7.56 -21.63 -23.16
C ALA A 88 7.46 -20.09 -23.31
N GLY A 89 8.56 -19.34 -23.07
CA GLY A 89 8.60 -17.89 -23.07
C GLY A 89 8.90 -17.30 -21.70
N TYR A 90 8.39 -16.10 -21.44
CA TYR A 90 8.58 -15.44 -20.14
C TYR A 90 7.46 -15.81 -19.18
N GLU A 91 7.82 -16.13 -17.95
CA GLU A 91 6.87 -16.36 -16.86
C GLU A 91 6.96 -15.23 -15.83
N ARG A 92 5.80 -14.78 -15.36
CA ARG A 92 5.68 -13.82 -14.26
C ARG A 92 5.37 -14.57 -12.98
N GLY A 93 6.11 -14.26 -11.93
CA GLY A 93 5.85 -14.77 -10.60
C GLY A 93 5.57 -13.62 -9.63
N TYR A 94 4.42 -13.66 -8.96
CA TYR A 94 4.09 -12.72 -7.91
C TYR A 94 5.04 -12.90 -6.72
N GLN A 95 5.66 -11.81 -6.27
CA GLN A 95 6.58 -11.80 -5.13
C GLN A 95 6.04 -10.97 -3.96
N GLY A 96 5.21 -10.00 -4.24
CA GLY A 96 4.67 -9.12 -3.21
C GLY A 96 3.83 -8.00 -3.79
N THR A 97 3.33 -7.17 -2.91
CA THR A 97 2.55 -5.97 -3.25
C THR A 97 3.25 -4.75 -2.70
N VAL A 98 3.37 -3.73 -3.53
CA VAL A 98 3.85 -2.41 -3.15
C VAL A 98 2.68 -1.50 -2.87
N TYR A 99 2.76 -0.77 -1.76
CA TYR A 99 1.80 0.24 -1.34
C TYR A 99 2.51 1.58 -1.33
N VAL A 100 2.11 2.50 -2.19
CA VAL A 100 2.64 3.87 -2.22
C VAL A 100 1.59 4.82 -1.68
N HIS A 101 1.89 5.43 -0.55
CA HIS A 101 1.03 6.41 0.10
C HIS A 101 1.52 7.79 -0.28
N VAL A 102 0.66 8.61 -0.89
CA VAL A 102 1.05 9.91 -1.43
C VAL A 102 0.19 11.01 -0.80
N TRP A 103 0.87 12.05 -0.29
CA TRP A 103 0.23 13.25 0.25
C TRP A 103 0.75 14.49 -0.46
N PRO A 104 -0.13 15.36 -0.98
CA PRO A 104 0.28 16.70 -1.35
C PRO A 104 0.46 17.54 -0.08
N ALA A 105 1.49 18.34 -0.02
CA ALA A 105 1.75 19.25 1.10
C ALA A 105 2.20 20.60 0.58
N HIS A 106 1.55 21.67 1.08
CA HIS A 106 1.99 23.04 0.88
C HIS A 106 2.75 23.47 2.13
N LEU A 107 4.01 23.86 1.96
CA LEU A 107 4.89 24.26 3.06
C LEU A 107 5.30 25.72 2.87
N GLU A 108 4.89 26.59 3.82
CA GLU A 108 5.45 27.90 3.91
C GLU A 108 6.94 27.86 4.29
N ALA A 109 7.66 28.95 4.10
CA ALA A 109 9.06 29.06 4.53
C ALA A 109 9.17 28.70 6.02
N GLY A 110 10.01 27.73 6.37
CA GLY A 110 10.15 27.20 7.72
C GLY A 110 9.00 26.31 8.20
N GLY A 111 7.97 26.09 7.36
CA GLY A 111 6.81 25.25 7.69
C GLY A 111 7.15 23.77 7.82
N GLU A 112 6.30 23.06 8.57
CA GLU A 112 6.43 21.62 8.80
C GLU A 112 5.14 20.91 8.42
N TRP A 113 5.30 19.67 7.97
CA TRP A 113 4.21 18.73 7.76
C TRP A 113 4.60 17.38 8.32
N GLN A 114 3.64 16.70 8.94
CA GLN A 114 3.86 15.40 9.57
C GLN A 114 2.74 14.45 9.22
N VAL A 115 3.07 13.19 9.13
CA VAL A 115 2.11 12.08 9.07
C VAL A 115 2.61 10.95 9.97
N SER A 116 1.68 10.29 10.64
CA SER A 116 1.95 9.06 11.39
C SER A 116 1.36 7.88 10.65
N ILE A 117 2.15 6.84 10.50
CA ILE A 117 1.77 5.58 9.88
C ILE A 117 1.95 4.50 10.94
N ILE A 118 0.86 3.79 11.24
CA ILE A 118 0.88 2.69 12.20
C ILE A 118 0.54 1.41 11.46
N GLN A 119 1.39 0.40 11.61
CA GLN A 119 1.14 -0.94 11.10
C GLN A 119 0.89 -1.91 12.25
N ARG A 120 -0.13 -2.74 12.11
CA ARG A 120 -0.45 -3.81 13.04
C ARG A 120 -0.62 -5.12 12.30
N VAL A 121 -0.02 -6.15 12.87
CA VAL A 121 -0.25 -7.53 12.43
C VAL A 121 -1.18 -8.16 13.45
N SER A 122 -2.25 -8.77 12.98
CA SER A 122 -3.22 -9.46 13.82
C SER A 122 -3.59 -10.82 13.23
N ALA A 123 -4.15 -11.69 14.08
CA ALA A 123 -4.73 -12.94 13.58
C ALA A 123 -5.98 -12.63 12.76
N TYR A 124 -6.15 -13.35 11.68
CA TYR A 124 -7.37 -13.36 10.88
C TYR A 124 -8.05 -14.71 11.00
N ASN A 125 -9.27 -14.70 11.47
CA ASN A 125 -10.12 -15.88 11.56
C ASN A 125 -11.39 -15.63 10.75
N GLU A 126 -11.70 -16.54 9.88
CA GLU A 126 -12.94 -16.48 9.10
C GLU A 126 -14.17 -16.79 9.97
#